data_5f7ad75cc6ab3399c400fc1809372faa
#
_entry.id   5f7ad75cc6ab3399c400fc1809372faa
#
_cell.length_a   1.000
_cell.length_b   1.000
_cell.length_c   1.000
_cell.angle_alpha   90.00
_cell.angle_beta   90.00
_cell.angle_gamma   90.00
#
_symmetry.space_group_name_H-M   'P 1'
#
loop_
_entity.id
_entity.type
_entity.pdbx_description
1 polymer ?
#
loop_
_entity_poly.entity_id
_entity_poly.type
_entity_poly.pdbx_seq_one_letter_code
_entity_poly.pdbx_strand_id
1 'polypeptide(L)'
;DLEDVTWQKTVMKNIGLDFSVLRDRIWGSVDVFRNDVTHLLGTAPTELLGMHGTRPINGGHYKRTGVDVSLNSLNLQTHDFKWTSQITMSHYNAVWIERMPNYDYQKYQKRKNEPMNAFYYYKTTGIINVDKSNMPESQRSLGPAACMPGYPIVKDKNGDGIIDVNDSYMDNTLDRKS
;
A
#
# COMPACT_ATOMS: atom_id res chain seq x y z
N ASP A 1 -5.18 -3.09 -31.44
CA ASP A 1 -6.07 -1.94 -31.63
C ASP A 1 -6.13 -1.15 -30.32
N LEU A 2 -5.93 0.18 -30.44
CA LEU A 2 -6.01 1.13 -29.32
C LEU A 2 -7.45 1.60 -29.07
N GLU A 3 -8.40 1.03 -29.79
CA GLU A 3 -9.81 1.48 -29.79
C GLU A 3 -10.53 1.23 -28.48
N ASP A 4 -10.02 0.32 -27.63
CA ASP A 4 -10.65 -0.02 -26.34
C ASP A 4 -10.03 0.72 -25.14
N VAL A 5 -9.08 1.63 -25.38
CA VAL A 5 -8.41 2.36 -24.30
C VAL A 5 -9.13 3.67 -24.01
N THR A 6 -9.60 3.82 -22.77
CA THR A 6 -10.28 5.02 -22.29
C THR A 6 -9.46 5.79 -21.28
N TRP A 7 -9.80 7.05 -21.06
CA TRP A 7 -9.14 7.87 -20.05
C TRP A 7 -9.44 7.41 -18.63
N GLN A 8 -8.43 7.46 -17.78
CA GLN A 8 -8.62 7.29 -16.34
C GLN A 8 -9.60 8.36 -15.83
N LYS A 9 -10.54 7.94 -15.00
CA LYS A 9 -11.53 8.82 -14.39
C LYS A 9 -11.31 8.91 -12.89
N THR A 10 -11.20 10.13 -12.37
CA THR A 10 -11.13 10.40 -10.93
C THR A 10 -12.34 11.20 -10.49
N VAL A 11 -13.09 10.66 -9.54
CA VAL A 11 -14.18 11.36 -8.86
C VAL A 11 -13.71 11.75 -7.47
N MET A 12 -13.59 13.06 -7.26
CA MET A 12 -13.18 13.63 -5.97
C MET A 12 -14.40 14.16 -5.23
N LYS A 13 -14.49 13.83 -3.94
CA LYS A 13 -15.46 14.37 -3.00
C LYS A 13 -14.69 14.91 -1.82
N ASN A 14 -14.94 16.18 -1.47
CA ASN A 14 -14.28 16.88 -0.38
C ASN A 14 -15.32 17.64 0.44
N ILE A 15 -15.14 17.61 1.76
CA ILE A 15 -15.89 18.44 2.71
C ILE A 15 -14.84 19.05 3.63
N GLY A 16 -14.78 20.39 3.64
CA GLY A 16 -13.85 21.14 4.46
C GLY A 16 -14.58 22.08 5.43
N LEU A 17 -13.94 22.35 6.53
CA LEU A 17 -14.33 23.34 7.52
C LEU A 17 -13.14 24.25 7.81
N ASP A 18 -13.29 25.52 7.52
CA ASP A 18 -12.37 26.58 7.94
C ASP A 18 -12.86 27.24 9.21
N PHE A 19 -11.96 27.54 10.13
CA PHE A 19 -12.29 28.19 11.38
C PHE A 19 -11.25 29.24 11.75
N SER A 20 -11.72 30.27 12.44
CA SER A 20 -10.88 31.27 13.11
C SER A 20 -11.44 31.59 14.47
N VAL A 21 -10.60 31.59 15.50
CA VAL A 21 -10.96 31.79 16.89
C VAL A 21 -9.97 32.73 17.60
N LEU A 22 -10.35 33.18 18.79
CA LEU A 22 -9.52 34.08 19.63
C LEU A 22 -9.11 35.37 18.89
N ARG A 23 -10.04 36.02 18.18
CA ARG A 23 -9.80 37.23 17.40
C ARG A 23 -8.69 37.01 16.35
N ASP A 24 -8.82 35.94 15.56
CA ASP A 24 -7.89 35.53 14.51
C ASP A 24 -6.48 35.19 15.00
N ARG A 25 -6.33 34.84 16.26
CA ARG A 25 -5.05 34.34 16.77
C ARG A 25 -4.81 32.86 16.47
N ILE A 26 -5.88 32.09 16.30
CA ILE A 26 -5.81 30.68 15.90
C ILE A 26 -6.78 30.49 14.75
N TRP A 27 -6.26 30.00 13.63
CA TRP A 27 -7.07 29.68 12.45
C TRP A 27 -6.56 28.41 11.77
N GLY A 28 -7.43 27.78 11.05
CA GLY A 28 -7.06 26.53 10.37
C GLY A 28 -8.20 25.97 9.54
N SER A 29 -7.91 24.82 8.95
CA SER A 29 -8.87 24.03 8.19
C SER A 29 -8.78 22.56 8.55
N VAL A 30 -9.91 21.88 8.39
CA VAL A 30 -10.01 20.43 8.43
C VAL A 30 -10.77 19.99 7.20
N ASP A 31 -10.13 19.20 6.36
CA ASP A 31 -10.68 18.68 5.12
C ASP A 31 -10.76 17.15 5.17
N VAL A 32 -11.94 16.61 4.86
CA VAL A 32 -12.14 15.17 4.70
C VAL A 32 -12.40 14.91 3.23
N PHE A 33 -11.63 14.02 2.63
CA PHE A 33 -11.71 13.75 1.21
C PHE A 33 -11.87 12.27 0.89
N ARG A 34 -12.49 12.02 -0.25
CA ARG A 34 -12.57 10.71 -0.88
C ARG A 34 -12.37 10.84 -2.38
N ASN A 35 -11.40 10.11 -2.90
CA ASN A 35 -11.10 9.99 -4.31
C ASN A 35 -11.38 8.55 -4.76
N ASP A 36 -12.28 8.40 -5.73
CA ASP A 36 -12.54 7.13 -6.40
C ASP A 36 -11.91 7.20 -7.81
N VAL A 37 -10.95 6.33 -8.08
CA VAL A 37 -10.20 6.30 -9.34
C VAL A 37 -10.50 5.01 -10.07
N THR A 38 -11.01 5.14 -11.30
CA THR A 38 -11.43 4.04 -12.15
C THR A 38 -10.75 4.09 -13.52
N HIS A 39 -10.81 3.01 -14.28
CA HIS A 39 -10.21 2.89 -15.61
C HIS A 39 -8.70 3.19 -15.60
N LEU A 40 -7.99 2.68 -14.62
CA LEU A 40 -6.53 2.82 -14.58
C LEU A 40 -5.91 2.29 -15.87
N LEU A 41 -4.97 3.05 -16.42
CA LEU A 41 -4.21 2.60 -17.57
C LEU A 41 -3.06 1.71 -17.10
N GLY A 42 -2.96 0.53 -17.65
CA GLY A 42 -1.90 -0.42 -17.40
C GLY A 42 -1.51 -1.17 -18.66
N THR A 43 -0.68 -2.18 -18.51
CA THR A 43 -0.27 -3.07 -19.58
C THR A 43 -0.60 -4.52 -19.23
N ALA A 44 -1.09 -5.29 -20.18
CA ALA A 44 -1.26 -6.73 -20.03
C ALA A 44 -0.35 -7.47 -20.99
N PRO A 45 0.20 -8.65 -20.61
CA PRO A 45 0.94 -9.48 -21.51
C PRO A 45 0.02 -9.97 -22.65
N THR A 46 0.57 -10.03 -23.85
CA THR A 46 -0.11 -10.56 -25.03
C THR A 46 0.74 -11.70 -25.59
N GLU A 47 0.16 -12.88 -25.58
CA GLU A 47 0.74 -14.02 -26.29
C GLU A 47 -0.02 -14.19 -27.60
N LEU A 48 0.56 -13.75 -28.70
CA LEU A 48 0.02 -13.96 -30.04
C LEU A 48 1.07 -14.67 -30.88
N LEU A 49 0.77 -15.88 -31.35
CA LEU A 49 1.60 -16.67 -32.27
C LEU A 49 3.04 -16.87 -31.78
N GLY A 50 3.25 -17.07 -30.48
CA GLY A 50 4.58 -17.28 -29.89
C GLY A 50 5.44 -16.03 -29.75
N MET A 51 4.90 -14.85 -30.00
CA MET A 51 5.55 -13.56 -29.74
C MET A 51 5.07 -13.01 -28.39
N HIS A 52 6.03 -12.73 -27.50
CA HIS A 52 5.77 -12.04 -26.25
C HIS A 52 5.67 -10.54 -26.49
N GLY A 53 4.52 -9.97 -26.18
CA GLY A 53 4.28 -8.54 -26.29
C GLY A 53 3.47 -8.01 -25.12
N THR A 54 3.27 -6.70 -25.07
CA THR A 54 2.37 -6.07 -24.11
C THR A 54 1.38 -5.19 -24.86
N ARG A 55 0.15 -5.15 -24.38
CA ARG A 55 -0.88 -4.23 -24.87
C ARG A 55 -1.38 -3.33 -23.76
N PRO A 56 -1.74 -2.07 -24.04
CA PRO A 56 -2.40 -1.21 -23.06
C PRO A 56 -3.79 -1.76 -22.75
N ILE A 57 -4.18 -1.67 -21.49
CA ILE A 57 -5.50 -2.03 -21.00
C ILE A 57 -6.01 -1.00 -20.01
N ASN A 58 -7.32 -0.82 -19.94
CA ASN A 58 -7.97 -0.14 -18.85
C ASN A 58 -8.54 -1.15 -17.87
N GLY A 59 -8.50 -0.79 -16.61
CA GLY A 59 -9.12 -1.59 -15.56
C GLY A 59 -8.65 -1.13 -14.19
N GLY A 60 -9.09 -1.87 -13.19
CA GLY A 60 -8.79 -1.53 -11.82
C GLY A 60 -9.57 -0.32 -11.30
N HIS A 61 -9.83 -0.38 -10.02
CA HIS A 61 -10.51 0.66 -9.26
C HIS A 61 -9.88 0.71 -7.88
N TYR A 62 -9.40 1.88 -7.47
CA TYR A 62 -8.99 2.10 -6.09
C TYR A 62 -9.71 3.31 -5.49
N LYS A 63 -9.80 3.28 -4.19
CA LYS A 63 -10.38 4.35 -3.39
C LYS A 63 -9.33 4.87 -2.42
N ARG A 64 -9.20 6.19 -2.35
CA ARG A 64 -8.38 6.89 -1.36
C ARG A 64 -9.28 7.77 -0.50
N THR A 65 -9.22 7.59 0.80
CA THR A 65 -9.95 8.41 1.78
C THR A 65 -8.98 8.95 2.79
N GLY A 66 -9.15 10.21 3.18
CA GLY A 66 -8.23 10.83 4.10
C GLY A 66 -8.78 12.08 4.76
N VAL A 67 -7.96 12.62 5.65
CA VAL A 67 -8.19 13.87 6.35
C VAL A 67 -6.91 14.70 6.30
N ASP A 68 -7.08 15.98 5.96
CA ASP A 68 -6.04 16.99 6.01
C ASP A 68 -6.40 18.02 7.08
N VAL A 69 -5.45 18.37 7.91
CA VAL A 69 -5.61 19.36 8.99
C VAL A 69 -4.51 20.39 8.87
N SER A 70 -4.89 21.66 8.86
CA SER A 70 -3.97 22.77 8.93
C SER A 70 -4.34 23.64 10.12
N LEU A 71 -3.38 23.92 10.98
CA LEU A 71 -3.54 24.78 12.16
C LEU A 71 -2.45 25.84 12.16
N ASN A 72 -2.87 27.09 12.28
CA ASN A 72 -1.97 28.23 12.37
C ASN A 72 -2.25 29.00 13.65
N SER A 73 -1.22 29.57 14.24
CA SER A 73 -1.36 30.41 15.43
C SER A 73 -0.45 31.62 15.40
N LEU A 74 -0.98 32.75 15.86
CA LEU A 74 -0.23 33.96 16.17
C LEU A 74 0.06 33.94 17.67
N ASN A 75 1.26 33.50 18.04
CA ASN A 75 1.64 33.30 19.44
C ASN A 75 1.96 34.61 20.15
N LEU A 76 2.77 35.46 19.49
CA LEU A 76 3.17 36.76 19.99
C LEU A 76 3.28 37.77 18.86
N GLN A 77 2.80 38.97 19.09
CA GLN A 77 2.98 40.11 18.20
C GLN A 77 3.26 41.36 19.03
N THR A 78 4.43 41.96 18.82
CA THR A 78 4.83 43.24 19.35
C THR A 78 5.16 44.19 18.19
N HIS A 79 5.61 45.41 18.47
CA HIS A 79 6.00 46.38 17.43
C HIS A 79 7.13 45.81 16.52
N ASP A 80 8.12 45.15 17.12
CA ASP A 80 9.35 44.71 16.43
C ASP A 80 9.48 43.22 16.27
N PHE A 81 8.52 42.41 16.83
CA PHE A 81 8.61 40.96 16.82
C PHE A 81 7.24 40.31 16.61
N LYS A 82 7.19 39.36 15.66
CA LYS A 82 6.02 38.56 15.37
C LYS A 82 6.40 37.08 15.35
N TRP A 83 5.73 36.28 16.19
CA TRP A 83 5.90 34.83 16.24
C TRP A 83 4.60 34.13 15.85
N THR A 84 4.66 33.35 14.77
CA THR A 84 3.60 32.49 14.29
C THR A 84 4.05 31.03 14.29
N SER A 85 3.13 30.11 14.49
CA SER A 85 3.36 28.67 14.34
C SER A 85 2.36 28.10 13.36
N GLN A 86 2.80 27.10 12.57
CA GLN A 86 1.96 26.36 11.65
C GLN A 86 2.21 24.86 11.82
N ILE A 87 1.13 24.10 11.88
CA ILE A 87 1.13 22.63 11.93
C ILE A 87 0.24 22.16 10.80
N THR A 88 0.75 21.26 9.96
CA THR A 88 -0.02 20.62 8.91
C THR A 88 0.11 19.10 9.08
N MET A 89 -1.02 18.42 9.07
CA MET A 89 -1.10 16.95 9.18
C MET A 89 -1.96 16.42 8.05
N SER A 90 -1.51 15.36 7.41
CA SER A 90 -2.27 14.63 6.40
C SER A 90 -2.26 13.14 6.74
N HIS A 91 -3.43 12.52 6.71
CA HIS A 91 -3.54 11.08 6.85
C HIS A 91 -4.53 10.53 5.83
N TYR A 92 -4.12 9.51 5.09
CA TYR A 92 -5.00 8.85 4.14
C TYR A 92 -4.83 7.33 4.14
N ASN A 93 -5.85 6.64 3.67
CA ASN A 93 -5.83 5.22 3.39
C ASN A 93 -6.27 4.97 1.94
N ALA A 94 -5.52 4.18 1.21
CA ALA A 94 -5.80 3.80 -0.17
C ALA A 94 -5.98 2.28 -0.27
N VAL A 95 -7.11 1.86 -0.84
CA VAL A 95 -7.47 0.46 -0.95
C VAL A 95 -7.92 0.12 -2.37
N TRP A 96 -7.58 -1.09 -2.81
CA TRP A 96 -8.09 -1.66 -4.04
C TRP A 96 -9.55 -2.08 -3.86
N ILE A 97 -10.42 -1.57 -4.72
CA ILE A 97 -11.79 -2.06 -4.86
C ILE A 97 -11.81 -3.19 -5.88
N GLU A 98 -11.08 -2.99 -6.97
CA GLU A 98 -10.90 -3.95 -8.05
C GLU A 98 -9.48 -3.86 -8.58
N ARG A 99 -8.80 -4.99 -8.74
CA ARG A 99 -7.47 -5.07 -9.32
C ARG A 99 -7.52 -4.94 -10.84
N MET A 100 -6.38 -4.63 -11.45
CA MET A 100 -6.25 -4.60 -12.89
C MET A 100 -6.63 -5.96 -13.49
N PRO A 101 -7.42 -6.01 -14.57
CA PRO A 101 -7.74 -7.27 -15.25
C PRO A 101 -6.49 -7.87 -15.92
N ASN A 102 -6.57 -9.16 -16.25
CA ASN A 102 -5.54 -9.89 -17.00
C ASN A 102 -4.14 -9.99 -16.36
N TYR A 103 -4.03 -9.73 -15.06
CA TYR A 103 -2.84 -10.07 -14.28
C TYR A 103 -3.10 -11.34 -13.47
N ASP A 104 -2.12 -12.21 -13.42
CA ASP A 104 -2.19 -13.41 -12.59
C ASP A 104 -1.84 -13.07 -11.13
N TYR A 105 -2.83 -12.54 -10.43
CA TYR A 105 -2.69 -12.26 -9.01
C TYR A 105 -2.82 -13.52 -8.18
N GLN A 106 -1.95 -13.67 -7.20
CA GLN A 106 -2.08 -14.69 -6.18
C GLN A 106 -3.41 -14.55 -5.43
N LYS A 107 -3.95 -15.66 -4.93
CA LYS A 107 -5.26 -15.69 -4.25
C LYS A 107 -5.37 -14.68 -3.10
N TYR A 108 -4.30 -14.46 -2.35
CA TYR A 108 -4.26 -13.50 -1.26
C TYR A 108 -4.27 -12.03 -1.72
N GLN A 109 -3.83 -11.74 -2.94
CA GLN A 109 -3.85 -10.40 -3.54
C GLN A 109 -5.21 -10.02 -4.15
N LYS A 110 -6.17 -10.95 -4.20
CA LYS A 110 -7.51 -10.74 -4.77
C LYS A 110 -8.54 -10.30 -3.73
N ARG A 111 -8.10 -9.94 -2.53
CA ARG A 111 -9.01 -9.52 -1.45
C ARG A 111 -9.59 -8.15 -1.75
N LYS A 112 -10.89 -8.00 -1.53
CA LYS A 112 -11.56 -6.70 -1.62
C LYS A 112 -11.10 -5.79 -0.49
N ASN A 113 -10.92 -4.50 -0.78
CA ASN A 113 -10.42 -3.48 0.14
C ASN A 113 -8.99 -3.75 0.67
N GLU A 114 -8.16 -4.42 -0.11
CA GLU A 114 -6.77 -4.60 0.23
C GLU A 114 -6.02 -3.27 0.15
N PRO A 115 -5.18 -2.92 1.14
CA PRO A 115 -4.37 -1.71 1.08
C PRO A 115 -3.49 -1.69 -0.19
N MET A 116 -3.40 -0.54 -0.86
CA MET A 116 -2.60 -0.42 -2.09
C MET A 116 -1.12 -0.67 -1.84
N ASN A 117 -0.63 -0.28 -0.67
CA ASN A 117 0.77 -0.37 -0.27
C ASN A 117 1.02 -1.58 0.65
N ALA A 118 0.20 -2.63 0.52
CA ALA A 118 0.41 -3.87 1.26
C ALA A 118 1.74 -4.50 0.84
N PHE A 119 2.61 -4.74 1.81
CA PHE A 119 3.85 -5.47 1.65
C PHE A 119 3.69 -6.88 2.21
N TYR A 120 4.07 -7.89 1.44
CA TYR A 120 4.00 -9.29 1.83
C TYR A 120 5.40 -9.82 2.10
N TYR A 121 5.58 -10.50 3.22
CA TYR A 121 6.87 -11.05 3.63
C TYR A 121 6.70 -12.35 4.41
N TYR A 122 7.76 -13.15 4.45
CA TYR A 122 7.83 -14.34 5.30
C TYR A 122 8.53 -14.00 6.60
N LYS A 123 7.95 -14.40 7.73
CA LYS A 123 8.65 -14.30 9.02
C LYS A 123 9.70 -15.40 9.13
N THR A 124 10.84 -15.04 9.71
CA THR A 124 11.91 -15.99 10.01
C THR A 124 11.97 -16.24 11.50
N THR A 125 12.34 -17.45 11.90
CA THR A 125 12.46 -17.89 13.30
C THR A 125 13.90 -18.08 13.74
N GLY A 126 14.85 -18.05 12.81
CA GLY A 126 16.28 -18.24 13.11
C GLY A 126 17.06 -18.48 11.84
N ILE A 127 18.24 -19.05 11.99
CA ILE A 127 19.16 -19.42 10.91
C ILE A 127 19.49 -20.90 11.03
N ILE A 128 19.59 -21.61 9.90
CA ILE A 128 19.91 -23.03 9.85
C ILE A 128 21.35 -23.24 10.35
N ASN A 129 21.50 -24.10 11.36
CA ASN A 129 22.80 -24.49 11.90
C ASN A 129 23.66 -25.25 10.87
N VAL A 130 24.95 -25.34 11.13
CA VAL A 130 25.91 -26.06 10.26
C VAL A 130 25.54 -27.55 10.14
N ASP A 131 25.07 -28.16 11.23
CA ASP A 131 24.62 -29.55 11.29
C ASP A 131 23.16 -29.75 10.86
N LYS A 132 22.46 -28.66 10.53
CA LYS A 132 21.03 -28.62 10.14
C LYS A 132 20.06 -29.21 11.20
N SER A 133 20.49 -29.33 12.44
CA SER A 133 19.70 -29.94 13.52
C SER A 133 18.43 -29.16 13.85
N ASN A 134 18.42 -27.85 13.58
CA ASN A 134 17.30 -26.94 13.83
C ASN A 134 16.42 -26.65 12.59
N MET A 135 16.69 -27.31 11.45
CA MET A 135 15.93 -27.09 10.22
C MET A 135 14.59 -27.84 10.26
N PRO A 136 13.44 -27.15 10.17
CA PRO A 136 12.15 -27.81 10.10
C PRO A 136 11.94 -28.50 8.74
N GLU A 137 11.12 -29.53 8.74
CA GLU A 137 10.80 -30.30 7.51
C GLU A 137 10.15 -29.41 6.44
N SER A 138 9.27 -28.50 6.84
CA SER A 138 8.61 -27.54 5.95
C SER A 138 9.57 -26.68 5.11
N GLN A 139 10.80 -26.46 5.61
CA GLN A 139 11.84 -25.69 4.90
C GLN A 139 12.24 -26.32 3.55
N ARG A 140 12.08 -27.64 3.41
CA ARG A 140 12.43 -28.38 2.17
C ARG A 140 11.58 -27.97 0.98
N SER A 141 10.37 -27.48 1.21
CA SER A 141 9.48 -27.02 0.15
C SER A 141 10.05 -25.81 -0.63
N LEU A 142 10.94 -25.03 -0.02
CA LEU A 142 11.63 -23.89 -0.64
C LEU A 142 12.79 -24.29 -1.56
N GLY A 143 13.09 -25.59 -1.63
CA GLY A 143 14.15 -26.16 -2.48
C GLY A 143 15.53 -26.23 -1.81
N PRO A 144 16.50 -26.89 -2.47
CA PRO A 144 17.80 -27.23 -1.88
C PRO A 144 18.62 -26.03 -1.41
N ALA A 145 18.57 -24.92 -2.13
CA ALA A 145 19.31 -23.71 -1.79
C ALA A 145 18.88 -23.11 -0.45
N ALA A 146 17.58 -23.16 -0.17
CA ALA A 146 17.01 -22.66 1.09
C ALA A 146 17.24 -23.60 2.30
N CYS A 147 17.83 -24.78 2.08
CA CYS A 147 18.16 -25.78 3.09
C CYS A 147 19.65 -25.77 3.45
N MET A 148 20.40 -24.76 3.09
CA MET A 148 21.82 -24.68 3.40
C MET A 148 22.06 -24.03 4.78
N PRO A 149 23.11 -24.42 5.48
CA PRO A 149 23.54 -23.73 6.69
C PRO A 149 23.71 -22.22 6.47
N GLY A 150 23.27 -21.42 7.43
CA GLY A 150 23.27 -19.95 7.31
C GLY A 150 22.04 -19.37 6.61
N TYR A 151 21.17 -20.17 6.01
CA TYR A 151 19.91 -19.70 5.43
C TYR A 151 18.87 -19.41 6.53
N PRO A 152 18.02 -18.38 6.38
CA PRO A 152 16.96 -18.11 7.35
C PRO A 152 15.89 -19.19 7.36
N ILE A 153 15.47 -19.58 8.56
CA ILE A 153 14.37 -20.53 8.76
C ILE A 153 13.06 -19.76 8.61
N VAL A 154 12.30 -20.09 7.58
CA VAL A 154 10.99 -19.49 7.31
C VAL A 154 9.93 -20.16 8.19
N LYS A 155 9.08 -19.34 8.78
CA LYS A 155 7.99 -19.82 9.62
C LYS A 155 6.84 -20.35 8.75
N ASP A 156 6.50 -21.61 8.94
CA ASP A 156 5.25 -22.16 8.49
C ASP A 156 4.12 -21.57 9.37
N LYS A 157 3.27 -20.74 8.77
CA LYS A 157 2.24 -19.97 9.46
C LYS A 157 0.97 -20.75 9.68
N ASN A 158 0.60 -21.56 8.69
CA ASN A 158 -0.63 -22.35 8.71
C ASN A 158 -0.41 -23.76 9.26
N GLY A 159 0.84 -24.25 9.37
CA GLY A 159 1.22 -25.52 9.94
C GLY A 159 0.94 -26.73 9.01
N ASP A 160 0.87 -26.50 7.69
CA ASP A 160 0.59 -27.56 6.72
C ASP A 160 1.85 -28.33 6.27
N GLY A 161 3.02 -27.92 6.73
CA GLY A 161 4.32 -28.54 6.42
C GLY A 161 4.93 -28.07 5.08
N ILE A 162 4.35 -27.10 4.41
CA ILE A 162 4.81 -26.55 3.14
C ILE A 162 4.93 -25.04 3.27
N ILE A 163 6.08 -24.46 2.96
CA ILE A 163 6.23 -23.01 2.89
C ILE A 163 5.79 -22.52 1.52
N ASP A 164 4.68 -21.81 1.49
CA ASP A 164 4.12 -21.23 0.27
C ASP A 164 3.58 -19.81 0.50
N VAL A 165 2.84 -19.26 -0.47
CA VAL A 165 2.25 -17.93 -0.38
C VAL A 165 1.24 -17.75 0.77
N ASN A 166 0.68 -18.84 1.30
CA ASN A 166 -0.26 -18.80 2.42
C ASN A 166 0.43 -18.50 3.75
N ASP A 167 1.76 -18.71 3.83
CA ASP A 167 2.60 -18.42 4.99
C ASP A 167 3.04 -16.95 5.03
N SER A 168 2.72 -16.19 3.98
CA SER A 168 3.05 -14.78 3.94
C SER A 168 2.27 -13.97 4.98
N TYR A 169 2.92 -12.95 5.50
CA TYR A 169 2.35 -11.92 6.37
C TYR A 169 2.20 -10.63 5.58
N MET A 170 1.09 -9.96 5.77
CA MET A 170 0.84 -8.65 5.19
C MET A 170 1.20 -7.56 6.18
N ASP A 171 1.95 -6.58 5.76
CA ASP A 171 2.21 -5.35 6.50
C ASP A 171 1.81 -4.15 5.63
N ASN A 172 1.05 -3.24 6.20
CA ASN A 172 0.66 -1.97 5.60
C ASN A 172 1.15 -0.77 6.42
N THR A 173 2.03 -1.00 7.40
CA THR A 173 2.48 0.05 8.32
C THR A 173 3.56 0.95 7.74
N LEU A 174 4.17 0.57 6.61
CA LEU A 174 5.24 1.34 5.97
C LEU A 174 4.79 2.74 5.51
N ASP A 175 3.50 2.93 5.26
CA ASP A 175 2.92 4.23 4.90
C ASP A 175 2.68 5.18 6.08
N ARG A 176 2.82 4.70 7.32
CA ARG A 176 2.47 5.48 8.51
C ARG A 176 3.64 6.21 9.16
N LYS A 177 4.82 6.15 8.55
CA LYS A 177 6.06 6.70 9.13
C LYS A 177 6.73 7.79 8.28
N SER A 178 5.98 8.43 7.41
CA SER A 178 6.47 9.62 6.69
C SER A 178 5.97 10.91 7.33
#